data_e1cf1a4b1b3f2b4eb4bec25c61582dd3
#
_entry.id   e1cf1a4b1b3f2b4eb4bec25c61582dd3
#
_cell.length_a   1.000
_cell.length_b   1.000
_cell.length_c   1.000
_cell.angle_alpha   90.00
_cell.angle_beta   90.00
_cell.angle_gamma   90.00
#
_symmetry.space_group_name_H-M   'P 1'
#
loop_
_entity.id
_entity.type
_entity.pdbx_description
1 polymer ?
#
loop_
_entity_poly.entity_id
_entity_poly.type
_entity_poly.pdbx_seq_one_letter_code
_entity_poly.pdbx_strand_id
1 'polypeptide(L)'
;TRTRINGIEAQASTGATDSSGGVNRGRGFDFNVFASELFNNITVRKTSSAEVEEGSLGATVDLRTSRPFDKMGFQGALSGQYGYNDLSEDWSPRFAGLISNTWADDQLGALFSIAYSERESLEEGFSSVRWGPASADGGFQNGSVLPSPSTTYHPRIPRYGSLEHGQERLGATLSLQARPGNGPTLFTLDMLYSKLDSTRSENFLQAWSLSRGADQGGKPQVDIVDFAIDPDTGEMTYARLDDMDIRSEQRFDVLETEFKQMTFAVEHEFSDRLRFNGLIGRAESSFGNPVQVSAIIDRQNVDGYSYDFRENRNLPAINWGFDVTDPAQWSIVGPTGAQPRSELRSSANFQDNVYTTGEANFAFELSERLTLKAGVSRKEYESSSRAFARLANGAPALPAGVTMADVTDLRTGFGKNLDLPAGAATSWIRPDLEALQTVWDYRCNCDTGVAGGDFRLVGLNGNPSTYGNWREVTETVTGGFVQADWNLEIMGLPVRGNVGVRQVKTEVEALGYSNVGGVATPVTGQNEYEDTLPSLNVAIEPMEDLIVRFGAAKVMSRPPVTSLVPVFALSAVNASSNTASLGNVELEPYRAKTYDLSVEYY
;
A
#
# COMPACT_ATOMS: atom_id res chain seq x y z
N THR A 1 13.47 -2.12 -1.84
CA THR A 1 13.45 -2.55 -3.26
C THR A 1 12.96 -1.39 -4.09
N ARG A 2 13.55 -1.21 -5.26
CA ARG A 2 13.18 -0.22 -6.25
C ARG A 2 12.72 -0.93 -7.52
N THR A 3 11.67 -0.45 -8.17
CA THR A 3 11.14 -1.04 -9.40
C THR A 3 11.18 -0.02 -10.53
N ARG A 4 11.64 -0.46 -11.69
CA ARG A 4 11.65 0.33 -12.93
C ARG A 4 10.90 -0.43 -14.02
N ILE A 5 10.21 0.31 -14.87
CA ILE A 5 9.57 -0.23 -16.07
C ILE A 5 10.18 0.46 -17.28
N ASN A 6 10.67 -0.30 -18.26
CA ASN A 6 11.32 0.21 -19.47
C ASN A 6 12.40 1.28 -19.18
N GLY A 7 13.15 1.10 -18.08
CA GLY A 7 14.30 1.96 -17.71
C GLY A 7 13.98 3.11 -16.75
N ILE A 8 12.73 3.48 -16.51
CA ILE A 8 12.39 4.57 -15.58
C ILE A 8 11.70 4.04 -14.32
N GLU A 9 11.85 4.75 -13.20
CA GLU A 9 11.22 4.38 -11.94
C GLU A 9 9.70 4.43 -12.06
N ALA A 10 9.06 3.40 -11.56
CA ALA A 10 7.62 3.31 -11.47
C ALA A 10 7.20 3.27 -9.99
N GLN A 11 6.26 4.11 -9.64
CA GLN A 11 5.58 4.10 -8.35
C GLN A 11 4.09 4.03 -8.61
N ALA A 12 3.44 3.04 -8.05
CA ALA A 12 2.00 2.89 -8.14
C ALA A 12 1.43 2.77 -6.73
N SER A 13 0.53 3.68 -6.38
CA SER A 13 -0.15 3.69 -5.11
C SER A 13 -1.47 2.94 -5.21
N THR A 14 -1.74 2.10 -4.23
CA THR A 14 -3.05 1.45 -4.05
C THR A 14 -3.56 1.74 -2.64
N GLY A 15 -4.83 1.46 -2.38
CA GLY A 15 -5.36 1.41 -1.02
C GLY A 15 -4.72 0.28 -0.22
N ALA A 16 -4.54 0.47 1.08
CA ALA A 16 -4.10 -0.60 1.96
C ALA A 16 -5.14 -1.74 1.95
N THR A 17 -4.64 -2.97 1.96
CA THR A 17 -5.45 -4.20 1.97
C THR A 17 -5.90 -4.58 3.39
N ASP A 18 -5.44 -3.86 4.40
CA ASP A 18 -5.83 -4.11 5.79
C ASP A 18 -7.14 -3.40 6.16
N SER A 19 -7.69 -3.75 7.31
CA SER A 19 -8.92 -3.18 7.85
C SER A 19 -8.83 -1.68 8.17
N SER A 20 -7.65 -1.08 8.17
CA SER A 20 -7.49 0.37 8.31
C SER A 20 -7.81 1.10 7.02
N GLY A 21 -7.62 0.44 5.87
CA GLY A 21 -7.99 0.92 4.54
C GLY A 21 -7.39 2.26 4.16
N GLY A 22 -6.23 2.57 4.70
CA GLY A 22 -5.55 3.82 4.42
C GLY A 22 -4.92 3.84 3.02
N VAL A 23 -4.72 5.03 2.48
CA VAL A 23 -3.95 5.23 1.24
C VAL A 23 -2.49 4.89 1.49
N ASN A 24 -1.88 4.10 0.63
CA ASN A 24 -0.43 3.92 0.64
C ASN A 24 0.26 5.17 0.07
N ARG A 25 0.80 5.99 0.94
CA ARG A 25 1.54 7.22 0.59
C ARG A 25 3.05 7.03 0.58
N GLY A 26 3.51 5.78 0.60
CA GLY A 26 4.95 5.43 0.57
C GLY A 26 5.54 5.48 -0.84
N ARG A 27 6.86 5.19 -0.94
CA ARG A 27 7.61 5.03 -2.20
C ARG A 27 7.48 3.61 -2.77
N GLY A 28 6.41 2.88 -2.42
CA GLY A 28 6.22 1.50 -2.84
C GLY A 28 5.77 1.38 -4.28
N PHE A 29 6.11 0.25 -4.89
CA PHE A 29 5.54 -0.19 -6.15
C PHE A 29 4.59 -1.35 -5.87
N ASP A 30 3.32 -1.18 -6.21
CA ASP A 30 2.34 -2.25 -6.07
C ASP A 30 2.20 -3.02 -7.39
N PHE A 31 2.68 -4.26 -7.40
CA PHE A 31 2.58 -5.15 -8.55
C PHE A 31 1.13 -5.51 -8.92
N ASN A 32 0.20 -5.38 -7.98
CA ASN A 32 -1.22 -5.67 -8.25
C ASN A 32 -1.84 -4.72 -9.27
N VAL A 33 -1.28 -3.53 -9.48
CA VAL A 33 -1.76 -2.60 -10.51
C VAL A 33 -1.57 -3.17 -11.91
N PHE A 34 -0.58 -4.04 -12.11
CA PHE A 34 -0.13 -4.46 -13.44
C PHE A 34 -0.50 -5.93 -13.73
N ALA A 35 -1.00 -6.20 -14.92
CA ALA A 35 -1.13 -7.55 -15.42
C ALA A 35 0.25 -8.10 -15.81
N SER A 36 0.59 -9.30 -15.35
CA SER A 36 1.90 -9.92 -15.60
C SER A 36 2.18 -10.17 -17.09
N GLU A 37 1.14 -10.34 -17.89
CA GLU A 37 1.19 -10.56 -19.33
C GLU A 37 1.74 -9.38 -20.13
N LEU A 38 1.78 -8.18 -19.53
CA LEU A 38 2.35 -6.99 -20.17
C LEU A 38 3.88 -7.03 -20.22
N PHE A 39 4.51 -7.87 -19.39
CA PHE A 39 5.97 -7.92 -19.26
C PHE A 39 6.54 -9.21 -19.86
N ASN A 40 7.62 -9.09 -20.60
CA ASN A 40 8.34 -10.22 -21.16
C ASN A 40 9.67 -10.53 -20.46
N ASN A 41 10.15 -9.60 -19.63
CA ASN A 41 11.41 -9.77 -18.92
C ASN A 41 11.36 -9.12 -17.54
N ILE A 42 11.92 -9.83 -16.55
CA ILE A 42 12.13 -9.34 -15.19
C ILE A 42 13.59 -9.56 -14.85
N THR A 43 14.32 -8.49 -14.58
CA THR A 43 15.72 -8.54 -14.12
C THR A 43 15.81 -8.05 -12.69
N VAL A 44 16.32 -8.91 -11.80
CA VAL A 44 16.56 -8.54 -10.39
C VAL A 44 18.05 -8.32 -10.18
N ARG A 45 18.44 -7.08 -9.91
CA ARG A 45 19.82 -6.70 -9.62
C ARG A 45 20.02 -6.68 -8.11
N LYS A 46 20.72 -7.67 -7.59
CA LYS A 46 20.96 -7.84 -6.15
C LYS A 46 22.15 -7.01 -5.64
N THR A 47 23.13 -6.76 -6.51
CA THR A 47 24.30 -5.93 -6.20
C THR A 47 24.25 -4.61 -6.97
N SER A 48 24.71 -3.54 -6.37
CA SER A 48 24.73 -2.21 -6.98
C SER A 48 25.96 -2.06 -7.88
N SER A 49 25.79 -1.32 -8.99
CA SER A 49 26.87 -0.82 -9.84
C SER A 49 26.66 0.66 -10.13
N ALA A 50 27.69 1.40 -10.51
CA ALA A 50 27.60 2.85 -10.66
C ALA A 50 26.64 3.28 -11.79
N GLU A 51 26.51 2.48 -12.85
CA GLU A 51 25.55 2.68 -13.94
C GLU A 51 24.09 2.49 -13.51
N VAL A 52 23.83 1.70 -12.45
CA VAL A 52 22.50 1.48 -11.92
C VAL A 52 22.12 2.61 -10.99
N GLU A 53 20.96 3.17 -11.21
CA GLU A 53 20.40 4.25 -10.45
C GLU A 53 20.23 3.89 -8.96
N GLU A 54 20.58 4.81 -8.07
CA GLU A 54 20.50 4.67 -6.62
C GLU A 54 19.05 4.69 -6.08
N GLY A 55 18.86 4.37 -4.82
CA GLY A 55 17.55 4.44 -4.13
C GLY A 55 17.06 3.11 -3.55
N SER A 56 17.86 2.05 -3.65
CA SER A 56 17.58 0.76 -3.00
C SER A 56 18.75 0.32 -2.13
N LEU A 57 18.43 -0.18 -0.92
CA LEU A 57 19.40 -0.86 -0.04
C LEU A 57 19.56 -2.35 -0.36
N GLY A 58 18.54 -2.95 -0.97
CA GLY A 58 18.49 -4.38 -1.27
C GLY A 58 18.64 -4.65 -2.78
N ALA A 59 17.55 -4.56 -3.53
CA ALA A 59 17.57 -4.92 -4.94
C ALA A 59 16.85 -3.89 -5.82
N THR A 60 17.27 -3.79 -7.07
CA THR A 60 16.53 -3.09 -8.13
C THR A 60 15.88 -4.14 -9.04
N VAL A 61 14.58 -3.97 -9.30
CA VAL A 61 13.80 -4.81 -10.19
C VAL A 61 13.52 -4.03 -11.47
N ASP A 62 14.01 -4.54 -12.59
CA ASP A 62 13.76 -3.98 -13.92
C ASP A 62 12.72 -4.84 -14.64
N LEU A 63 11.57 -4.26 -14.94
CA LEU A 63 10.51 -4.85 -15.75
C LEU A 63 10.59 -4.29 -17.16
N ARG A 64 10.46 -5.15 -18.17
CA ARG A 64 10.45 -4.73 -19.57
C ARG A 64 9.21 -5.29 -20.27
N THR A 65 8.51 -4.43 -20.98
CA THR A 65 7.44 -4.82 -21.89
C THR A 65 8.01 -5.42 -23.18
N SER A 66 7.21 -6.20 -23.90
CA SER A 66 7.60 -6.73 -25.20
C SER A 66 7.80 -5.63 -26.23
N ARG A 67 8.77 -5.79 -27.11
CA ARG A 67 9.08 -4.86 -28.20
C ARG A 67 9.05 -5.56 -29.56
N PRO A 68 8.73 -4.85 -30.66
CA PRO A 68 8.59 -5.50 -31.97
C PRO A 68 9.89 -6.12 -32.49
N PHE A 69 11.06 -5.56 -32.16
CA PHE A 69 12.36 -6.13 -32.58
C PHE A 69 12.88 -7.26 -31.68
N ASP A 70 12.17 -7.60 -30.60
CA ASP A 70 12.48 -8.82 -29.85
C ASP A 70 12.25 -10.08 -30.70
N LYS A 71 11.30 -9.99 -31.68
CA LYS A 71 10.99 -11.06 -32.59
C LYS A 71 10.44 -10.50 -33.91
N MET A 72 11.27 -10.51 -34.97
CA MET A 72 10.96 -9.92 -36.26
C MET A 72 9.78 -10.60 -36.97
N GLY A 73 9.13 -9.86 -37.89
CA GLY A 73 7.97 -10.31 -38.65
C GLY A 73 6.69 -10.32 -37.81
N PHE A 74 5.63 -10.87 -38.39
CA PHE A 74 4.32 -10.94 -37.74
C PHE A 74 4.33 -11.92 -36.57
N GLN A 75 3.86 -11.44 -35.42
CA GLN A 75 3.64 -12.23 -34.21
C GLN A 75 2.22 -11.97 -33.70
N GLY A 76 1.55 -13.00 -33.23
CA GLY A 76 0.25 -12.90 -32.59
C GLY A 76 0.14 -13.91 -31.45
N ALA A 77 -0.37 -13.51 -30.32
CA ALA A 77 -0.67 -14.39 -29.20
C ALA A 77 -2.02 -13.98 -28.59
N LEU A 78 -2.79 -14.99 -28.18
CA LEU A 78 -4.04 -14.81 -27.46
C LEU A 78 -4.11 -15.85 -26.34
N SER A 79 -4.47 -15.43 -25.14
CA SER A 79 -4.72 -16.31 -24.01
C SER A 79 -6.03 -15.99 -23.33
N GLY A 80 -6.70 -17.02 -22.80
CA GLY A 80 -7.90 -16.89 -22.00
C GLY A 80 -7.86 -17.89 -20.85
N GLN A 81 -8.22 -17.45 -19.67
CA GLN A 81 -8.34 -18.28 -18.46
C GLN A 81 -9.66 -17.96 -17.78
N TYR A 82 -10.21 -18.93 -17.10
CA TYR A 82 -11.40 -18.78 -16.28
C TYR A 82 -11.15 -19.50 -14.96
N GLY A 83 -10.97 -18.75 -13.89
CA GLY A 83 -10.65 -19.25 -12.56
C GLY A 83 -11.88 -19.32 -11.67
N TYR A 84 -11.89 -20.23 -10.72
CA TYR A 84 -12.90 -20.33 -9.67
C TYR A 84 -12.25 -20.17 -8.30
N ASN A 85 -12.82 -19.31 -7.45
CA ASN A 85 -12.44 -19.16 -6.06
C ASN A 85 -13.47 -19.91 -5.20
N ASP A 86 -13.03 -20.91 -4.46
CA ASP A 86 -13.89 -21.80 -3.67
C ASP A 86 -14.44 -21.16 -2.39
N LEU A 87 -13.80 -20.10 -1.88
CA LEU A 87 -14.26 -19.39 -0.70
C LEU A 87 -15.31 -18.33 -1.04
N SER A 88 -15.07 -17.50 -2.07
CA SER A 88 -16.07 -16.53 -2.55
C SER A 88 -17.14 -17.17 -3.43
N GLU A 89 -16.91 -18.40 -3.94
CA GLU A 89 -17.77 -19.14 -4.88
C GLU A 89 -17.95 -18.43 -6.23
N ASP A 90 -16.99 -17.55 -6.60
CA ASP A 90 -17.04 -16.73 -7.81
C ASP A 90 -16.11 -17.22 -8.91
N TRP A 91 -16.55 -16.94 -10.14
CA TRP A 91 -15.77 -17.21 -11.34
C TRP A 91 -15.18 -15.91 -11.90
N SER A 92 -13.91 -15.94 -12.23
CA SER A 92 -13.16 -14.76 -12.66
C SER A 92 -12.49 -14.98 -14.02
N PRO A 93 -12.83 -14.18 -15.05
CA PRO A 93 -12.18 -14.24 -16.35
C PRO A 93 -10.84 -13.52 -16.36
N ARG A 94 -9.94 -14.02 -17.22
CA ARG A 94 -8.67 -13.37 -17.55
C ARG A 94 -8.35 -13.56 -19.02
N PHE A 95 -8.07 -12.47 -19.73
CA PHE A 95 -7.75 -12.46 -21.15
C PHE A 95 -6.49 -11.65 -21.40
N ALA A 96 -5.67 -12.10 -22.35
CA ALA A 96 -4.56 -11.31 -22.84
C ALA A 96 -4.36 -11.54 -24.33
N GLY A 97 -3.98 -10.49 -25.05
CA GLY A 97 -3.68 -10.52 -26.47
C GLY A 97 -2.48 -9.65 -26.80
N LEU A 98 -1.71 -10.10 -27.81
CA LEU A 98 -0.56 -9.38 -28.33
C LEU A 98 -0.55 -9.51 -29.85
N ILE A 99 -0.25 -8.42 -30.53
CA ILE A 99 0.03 -8.37 -31.95
C ILE A 99 1.27 -7.53 -32.22
N SER A 100 2.17 -8.02 -33.05
CA SER A 100 3.41 -7.34 -33.43
C SER A 100 3.72 -7.59 -34.89
N ASN A 101 4.34 -6.63 -35.55
CA ASN A 101 4.90 -6.83 -36.88
C ASN A 101 6.09 -5.89 -37.13
N THR A 102 6.96 -6.29 -38.07
CA THR A 102 8.03 -5.46 -38.60
C THR A 102 7.85 -5.26 -40.10
N TRP A 103 8.30 -4.11 -40.62
CA TRP A 103 8.16 -3.69 -42.01
C TRP A 103 9.42 -3.01 -42.54
N ALA A 104 9.47 -2.76 -43.85
CA ALA A 104 10.57 -2.09 -44.51
C ALA A 104 11.94 -2.77 -44.27
N ASP A 105 11.99 -4.08 -44.51
CA ASP A 105 13.17 -4.91 -44.23
C ASP A 105 13.62 -4.82 -42.74
N ASP A 106 12.64 -4.90 -41.84
CA ASP A 106 12.81 -4.83 -40.38
C ASP A 106 13.37 -3.48 -39.83
N GLN A 107 13.20 -2.41 -40.63
CA GLN A 107 13.59 -1.05 -40.18
C GLN A 107 12.55 -0.40 -39.28
N LEU A 108 11.28 -0.80 -39.37
CA LEU A 108 10.17 -0.28 -38.58
C LEU A 108 9.45 -1.44 -37.90
N GLY A 109 9.05 -1.24 -36.67
CA GLY A 109 8.29 -2.23 -35.91
C GLY A 109 7.24 -1.58 -35.02
N ALA A 110 6.09 -2.25 -34.86
CA ALA A 110 5.06 -1.89 -33.90
C ALA A 110 4.53 -3.14 -33.19
N LEU A 111 4.30 -2.99 -31.89
CA LEU A 111 3.72 -4.00 -31.03
C LEU A 111 2.62 -3.36 -30.18
N PHE A 112 1.48 -4.03 -30.11
CA PHE A 112 0.40 -3.70 -29.17
C PHE A 112 0.06 -4.94 -28.33
N SER A 113 -0.12 -4.76 -27.04
CA SER A 113 -0.66 -5.80 -26.15
C SER A 113 -1.74 -5.24 -25.25
N ILE A 114 -2.67 -6.11 -24.85
CA ILE A 114 -3.76 -5.80 -23.93
C ILE A 114 -3.96 -7.00 -23.00
N ALA A 115 -4.27 -6.71 -21.74
CA ALA A 115 -4.63 -7.73 -20.75
C ALA A 115 -5.78 -7.21 -19.88
N TYR A 116 -6.73 -8.09 -19.61
CA TYR A 116 -7.88 -7.84 -18.74
C TYR A 116 -8.05 -8.99 -17.76
N SER A 117 -8.38 -8.67 -16.51
CA SER A 117 -8.70 -9.69 -15.51
C SER A 117 -9.68 -9.15 -14.48
N GLU A 118 -10.59 -10.02 -14.07
CA GLU A 118 -11.41 -9.85 -12.87
C GLU A 118 -10.94 -10.81 -11.78
N ARG A 119 -11.19 -10.46 -10.54
CA ARG A 119 -10.96 -11.32 -9.39
C ARG A 119 -11.89 -10.94 -8.25
N GLU A 120 -12.63 -11.92 -7.75
CA GLU A 120 -13.35 -11.84 -6.50
C GLU A 120 -12.65 -12.71 -5.45
N SER A 121 -12.53 -12.20 -4.24
CA SER A 121 -11.94 -12.94 -3.13
C SER A 121 -12.63 -12.62 -1.82
N LEU A 122 -12.73 -13.63 -0.95
CA LEU A 122 -13.25 -13.54 0.40
C LEU A 122 -12.15 -13.95 1.38
N GLU A 123 -11.96 -13.16 2.42
CA GLU A 123 -11.12 -13.48 3.57
C GLU A 123 -11.99 -13.49 4.82
N GLU A 124 -11.83 -14.51 5.66
CA GLU A 124 -12.57 -14.64 6.92
C GLU A 124 -11.63 -15.00 8.06
N GLY A 125 -11.95 -14.53 9.26
CA GLY A 125 -11.16 -14.90 10.42
C GLY A 125 -11.38 -14.03 11.64
N PHE A 126 -10.43 -14.13 12.56
CA PHE A 126 -10.35 -13.36 13.78
C PHE A 126 -9.28 -12.27 13.66
N SER A 127 -9.57 -11.11 14.25
CA SER A 127 -8.57 -10.06 14.47
C SER A 127 -8.87 -9.28 15.75
N SER A 128 -7.90 -8.47 16.24
CA SER A 128 -8.07 -7.72 17.48
C SER A 128 -7.56 -6.27 17.42
N VAL A 129 -7.22 -5.76 16.23
CA VAL A 129 -6.55 -4.47 16.01
C VAL A 129 -5.15 -4.44 16.62
N ARG A 130 -5.01 -4.73 17.92
CA ARG A 130 -3.75 -4.89 18.64
C ARG A 130 -3.98 -5.63 19.97
N TRP A 131 -2.90 -6.11 20.55
CA TRP A 131 -2.84 -6.49 21.96
C TRP A 131 -2.21 -5.35 22.75
N GLY A 132 -2.67 -5.15 23.97
CA GLY A 132 -2.17 -4.09 24.84
C GLY A 132 -2.28 -4.46 26.32
N PRO A 133 -1.51 -3.80 27.20
CA PRO A 133 -1.62 -4.04 28.63
C PRO A 133 -2.98 -3.59 29.17
N ALA A 134 -3.50 -4.31 30.13
CA ALA A 134 -4.80 -4.03 30.77
C ALA A 134 -4.87 -2.69 31.49
N SER A 135 -3.73 -2.05 31.77
CA SER A 135 -3.64 -0.69 32.28
C SER A 135 -3.70 0.40 31.19
N ALA A 136 -3.63 0.02 29.91
CA ALA A 136 -3.71 0.96 28.82
C ALA A 136 -5.17 1.39 28.57
N ASP A 137 -5.31 2.49 27.85
CA ASP A 137 -6.61 2.96 27.37
C ASP A 137 -7.66 3.18 28.49
N GLY A 138 -7.23 3.53 29.72
CA GLY A 138 -8.11 3.79 30.85
C GLY A 138 -8.35 2.60 31.78
N GLY A 139 -8.03 1.39 31.34
CA GLY A 139 -8.17 0.16 32.12
C GLY A 139 -9.60 -0.37 32.25
N PHE A 140 -9.76 -1.49 32.93
CA PHE A 140 -11.06 -2.04 33.31
C PHE A 140 -11.61 -1.35 34.57
N GLN A 141 -12.92 -1.35 34.77
CA GLN A 141 -13.58 -0.80 35.96
C GLN A 141 -12.99 -1.40 37.25
N ASN A 142 -12.86 -2.72 37.28
CA ASN A 142 -12.32 -3.48 38.40
C ASN A 142 -10.92 -4.05 38.12
N GLY A 143 -10.09 -3.36 37.34
CA GLY A 143 -8.77 -3.82 36.91
C GLY A 143 -7.83 -4.24 38.03
N SER A 144 -8.14 -3.87 39.30
CA SER A 144 -7.40 -4.32 40.50
C SER A 144 -7.53 -5.81 40.81
N VAL A 145 -8.48 -6.53 40.17
CA VAL A 145 -8.57 -7.99 40.30
C VAL A 145 -7.44 -8.73 39.58
N LEU A 146 -6.80 -8.04 38.61
CA LEU A 146 -5.67 -8.58 37.87
C LEU A 146 -4.39 -8.54 38.72
N PRO A 147 -3.55 -9.59 38.69
CA PRO A 147 -2.29 -9.64 39.45
C PRO A 147 -1.33 -8.48 39.10
N SER A 148 -1.28 -8.09 37.84
CA SER A 148 -0.44 -7.00 37.32
C SER A 148 -1.04 -6.41 36.03
N PRO A 149 -1.90 -5.39 36.12
CA PRO A 149 -2.53 -4.80 34.94
C PRO A 149 -1.55 -4.27 33.87
N SER A 150 -0.36 -3.83 34.29
CA SER A 150 0.66 -3.29 33.38
C SER A 150 1.41 -4.36 32.56
N THR A 151 1.39 -5.60 33.02
CA THR A 151 2.03 -6.75 32.35
C THR A 151 1.03 -7.84 31.93
N THR A 152 -0.27 -7.62 32.14
CA THR A 152 -1.33 -8.46 31.60
C THR A 152 -1.79 -7.90 30.28
N TYR A 153 -1.64 -8.65 29.20
CA TYR A 153 -2.00 -8.23 27.84
C TYR A 153 -3.32 -8.87 27.42
N HIS A 154 -4.18 -8.09 26.77
CA HIS A 154 -5.44 -8.56 26.21
C HIS A 154 -5.68 -8.03 24.80
N PRO A 155 -6.55 -8.68 23.97
CA PRO A 155 -6.95 -8.14 22.68
C PRO A 155 -7.77 -6.86 22.90
N ARG A 156 -7.47 -5.79 22.12
CA ARG A 156 -8.18 -4.51 22.28
C ARG A 156 -9.62 -4.59 21.79
N ILE A 157 -9.82 -5.11 20.59
CA ILE A 157 -11.12 -5.23 19.92
C ILE A 157 -11.20 -6.64 19.33
N PRO A 158 -11.48 -7.67 20.15
CA PRO A 158 -11.65 -9.02 19.61
C PRO A 158 -12.86 -9.07 18.69
N ARG A 159 -12.67 -9.58 17.48
CA ARG A 159 -13.69 -9.55 16.44
C ARG A 159 -13.60 -10.71 15.47
N TYR A 160 -14.75 -11.23 15.05
CA TYR A 160 -14.89 -12.00 13.82
C TYR A 160 -15.12 -11.03 12.67
N GLY A 161 -14.57 -11.34 11.52
CA GLY A 161 -14.68 -10.48 10.36
C GLY A 161 -14.56 -11.19 9.04
N SER A 162 -15.17 -10.61 8.04
CA SER A 162 -15.01 -10.98 6.64
C SER A 162 -14.67 -9.76 5.80
N LEU A 163 -13.84 -9.99 4.79
CA LEU A 163 -13.40 -9.01 3.81
C LEU A 163 -13.67 -9.57 2.41
N GLU A 164 -14.58 -8.95 1.70
CA GLU A 164 -14.89 -9.23 0.30
C GLU A 164 -14.15 -8.21 -0.57
N HIS A 165 -13.41 -8.71 -1.55
CA HIS A 165 -12.60 -7.88 -2.43
C HIS A 165 -12.91 -8.19 -3.89
N GLY A 166 -13.51 -7.23 -4.60
CA GLY A 166 -13.65 -7.25 -6.04
C GLY A 166 -12.54 -6.45 -6.69
N GLN A 167 -11.95 -6.98 -7.76
CA GLN A 167 -10.89 -6.32 -8.51
C GLN A 167 -11.12 -6.50 -10.01
N GLU A 168 -11.03 -5.39 -10.74
CA GLU A 168 -11.04 -5.36 -12.20
C GLU A 168 -9.77 -4.66 -12.68
N ARG A 169 -9.02 -5.31 -13.56
CA ARG A 169 -7.75 -4.79 -14.06
C ARG A 169 -7.72 -4.79 -15.57
N LEU A 170 -7.35 -3.64 -16.13
CA LEU A 170 -7.08 -3.44 -17.54
C LEU A 170 -5.65 -2.93 -17.73
N GLY A 171 -4.88 -3.57 -18.58
CA GLY A 171 -3.54 -3.11 -18.96
C GLY A 171 -3.36 -3.12 -20.46
N ALA A 172 -2.60 -2.17 -21.00
CA ALA A 172 -2.24 -2.12 -22.42
C ALA A 172 -0.83 -1.58 -22.60
N THR A 173 -0.12 -2.08 -23.62
CA THR A 173 1.18 -1.54 -24.03
C THR A 173 1.20 -1.25 -25.53
N LEU A 174 1.94 -0.22 -25.91
CA LEU A 174 2.30 0.08 -27.29
C LEU A 174 3.80 0.30 -27.36
N SER A 175 4.49 -0.42 -28.24
CA SER A 175 5.91 -0.21 -28.52
C SER A 175 6.13 0.03 -29.99
N LEU A 176 6.86 1.11 -30.32
CA LEU A 176 7.27 1.45 -31.67
C LEU A 176 8.79 1.49 -31.72
N GLN A 177 9.37 0.83 -32.72
CA GLN A 177 10.80 0.84 -32.95
C GLN A 177 11.12 1.23 -34.38
N ALA A 178 12.21 1.99 -34.56
CA ALA A 178 12.72 2.36 -35.87
C ALA A 178 14.25 2.26 -35.90
N ARG A 179 14.78 1.58 -36.93
CA ARG A 179 16.21 1.47 -37.24
C ARG A 179 16.44 1.87 -38.69
N PRO A 180 16.51 3.17 -39.00
CA PRO A 180 16.61 3.67 -40.38
C PRO A 180 17.79 3.10 -41.14
N GLY A 181 17.54 2.52 -42.31
CA GLY A 181 18.56 1.91 -43.15
C GLY A 181 19.27 0.70 -42.54
N ASN A 182 18.67 0.06 -41.53
CA ASN A 182 19.32 -0.94 -40.68
C ASN A 182 20.69 -0.45 -40.15
N GLY A 183 20.76 0.86 -39.93
CA GLY A 183 21.96 1.56 -39.49
C GLY A 183 22.22 1.49 -37.98
N PRO A 184 23.20 2.24 -37.48
CA PRO A 184 23.67 2.18 -36.11
C PRO A 184 22.71 2.83 -35.08
N THR A 185 21.61 3.42 -35.54
CA THR A 185 20.66 4.14 -34.65
C THR A 185 19.37 3.35 -34.49
N LEU A 186 19.00 3.10 -33.23
CA LEU A 186 17.69 2.54 -32.87
C LEU A 186 16.92 3.58 -32.05
N PHE A 187 15.70 3.86 -32.48
CA PHE A 187 14.71 4.63 -31.72
C PHE A 187 13.66 3.68 -31.16
N THR A 188 13.32 3.85 -29.89
CA THR A 188 12.27 3.09 -29.23
C THR A 188 11.34 4.04 -28.49
N LEU A 189 10.02 3.92 -28.76
CA LEU A 189 8.96 4.58 -28.01
C LEU A 189 8.11 3.49 -27.35
N ASP A 190 8.07 3.47 -26.03
CA ASP A 190 7.23 2.56 -25.27
C ASP A 190 6.16 3.36 -24.52
N MET A 191 4.93 2.87 -24.54
CA MET A 191 3.80 3.38 -23.77
C MET A 191 3.17 2.23 -22.97
N LEU A 192 2.82 2.51 -21.74
CA LEU A 192 2.13 1.58 -20.85
C LEU A 192 0.96 2.31 -20.19
N TYR A 193 -0.19 1.68 -20.22
CA TYR A 193 -1.39 2.04 -19.47
C TYR A 193 -1.80 0.89 -18.57
N SER A 194 -2.17 1.18 -17.34
CA SER A 194 -2.79 0.21 -16.44
C SER A 194 -3.83 0.88 -15.54
N LYS A 195 -4.97 0.23 -15.38
CA LYS A 195 -6.04 0.65 -14.48
C LYS A 195 -6.44 -0.53 -13.61
N LEU A 196 -6.58 -0.26 -12.31
CA LEU A 196 -7.09 -1.20 -11.32
C LEU A 196 -8.26 -0.52 -10.60
N ASP A 197 -9.46 -1.02 -10.84
CA ASP A 197 -10.66 -0.68 -10.09
C ASP A 197 -10.90 -1.79 -9.05
N SER A 198 -11.22 -1.40 -7.82
CA SER A 198 -11.46 -2.35 -6.76
C SER A 198 -12.60 -1.89 -5.87
N THR A 199 -13.39 -2.84 -5.40
CA THR A 199 -14.32 -2.65 -4.29
C THR A 199 -13.84 -3.44 -3.09
N ARG A 200 -14.13 -2.93 -1.91
CA ARG A 200 -13.85 -3.62 -0.66
C ARG A 200 -15.04 -3.50 0.27
N SER A 201 -15.53 -4.62 0.75
CA SER A 201 -16.61 -4.71 1.72
C SER A 201 -16.10 -5.44 2.96
N GLU A 202 -16.04 -4.76 4.10
CA GLU A 202 -15.60 -5.32 5.37
C GLU A 202 -16.80 -5.41 6.32
N ASN A 203 -16.96 -6.55 6.95
CA ASN A 203 -17.96 -6.73 7.99
C ASN A 203 -17.34 -7.30 9.26
N PHE A 204 -17.60 -6.68 10.39
CA PHE A 204 -17.09 -7.11 11.69
C PHE A 204 -18.20 -7.23 12.73
N LEU A 205 -18.20 -8.35 13.45
CA LEU A 205 -18.83 -8.47 14.76
C LEU A 205 -17.74 -8.35 15.82
N GLN A 206 -17.81 -7.33 16.66
CA GLN A 206 -16.69 -6.92 17.50
C GLN A 206 -17.09 -6.46 18.90
N ALA A 207 -16.24 -6.78 19.87
CA ALA A 207 -16.32 -6.20 21.21
C ALA A 207 -15.59 -4.86 21.22
N TRP A 208 -16.24 -3.79 21.65
CA TRP A 208 -15.69 -2.45 21.56
C TRP A 208 -14.72 -2.16 22.71
N SER A 209 -13.44 -2.06 22.37
CA SER A 209 -12.38 -1.47 23.20
C SER A 209 -12.44 -1.87 24.68
N LEU A 210 -12.12 -3.13 25.00
CA LEU A 210 -12.32 -3.76 26.32
C LEU A 210 -11.88 -2.93 27.53
N SER A 211 -10.83 -2.12 27.39
CA SER A 211 -10.24 -1.36 28.49
C SER A 211 -10.21 0.15 28.25
N ARG A 212 -11.11 0.69 27.44
CA ARG A 212 -11.09 2.10 27.07
C ARG A 212 -11.87 2.96 28.08
N GLY A 213 -11.15 3.91 28.71
CA GLY A 213 -11.77 4.85 29.66
C GLY A 213 -12.64 5.95 29.01
N ALA A 214 -13.44 6.62 29.82
CA ALA A 214 -14.33 7.70 29.38
C ALA A 214 -13.60 8.89 28.75
N ASP A 215 -12.40 9.22 29.23
CA ASP A 215 -11.52 10.25 28.72
C ASP A 215 -11.01 9.96 27.31
N GLN A 216 -11.13 8.72 26.87
CA GLN A 216 -10.80 8.26 25.52
C GLN A 216 -12.03 8.03 24.65
N GLY A 217 -13.19 8.50 25.06
CA GLY A 217 -14.47 8.29 24.39
C GLY A 217 -14.95 6.84 24.46
N GLY A 218 -14.40 6.04 25.38
CA GLY A 218 -14.89 4.71 25.73
C GLY A 218 -15.86 4.73 26.89
N LYS A 219 -16.33 3.53 27.27
CA LYS A 219 -17.16 3.30 28.43
C LYS A 219 -16.30 2.75 29.58
N PRO A 220 -16.21 3.42 30.73
CA PRO A 220 -15.28 3.03 31.80
C PRO A 220 -15.80 1.92 32.71
N GLN A 221 -16.75 1.11 32.27
CA GLN A 221 -17.50 0.21 33.15
C GLN A 221 -17.42 -1.28 32.79
N VAL A 222 -16.48 -1.67 31.94
CA VAL A 222 -16.29 -3.10 31.66
C VAL A 222 -15.70 -3.78 32.89
N ASP A 223 -16.45 -4.70 33.48
CA ASP A 223 -16.06 -5.47 34.65
C ASP A 223 -15.52 -6.85 34.26
N ILE A 224 -14.39 -7.23 34.85
CA ILE A 224 -13.81 -8.56 34.75
C ILE A 224 -14.52 -9.46 35.75
N VAL A 225 -15.24 -10.50 35.26
CA VAL A 225 -15.95 -11.49 36.08
C VAL A 225 -15.08 -12.73 36.33
N ASP A 226 -14.39 -13.17 35.26
CA ASP A 226 -13.49 -14.32 35.31
C ASP A 226 -12.38 -14.18 34.27
N PHE A 227 -11.21 -14.75 34.51
CA PHE A 227 -10.08 -14.67 33.60
C PHE A 227 -9.07 -15.80 33.77
N ALA A 228 -8.29 -16.05 32.72
CA ALA A 228 -7.07 -16.86 32.78
C ALA A 228 -5.92 -16.12 32.10
N ILE A 229 -4.77 -16.10 32.74
CA ILE A 229 -3.54 -15.48 32.23
C ILE A 229 -2.49 -16.58 32.05
N ASP A 230 -1.84 -16.58 30.91
CA ASP A 230 -0.67 -17.38 30.63
C ASP A 230 0.51 -16.80 31.46
N PRO A 231 1.07 -17.56 32.42
CA PRO A 231 2.08 -17.04 33.33
C PRO A 231 3.42 -16.74 32.66
N ASP A 232 3.68 -17.34 31.49
CA ASP A 232 4.95 -17.17 30.78
C ASP A 232 4.94 -15.93 29.89
N THR A 233 3.77 -15.57 29.31
CA THR A 233 3.64 -14.46 28.37
C THR A 233 2.91 -13.24 28.94
N GLY A 234 2.14 -13.43 30.02
CA GLY A 234 1.24 -12.40 30.55
C GLY A 234 -0.03 -12.18 29.72
N GLU A 235 -0.31 -13.03 28.74
CA GLU A 235 -1.50 -12.95 27.92
C GLU A 235 -2.75 -13.41 28.68
N MET A 236 -3.80 -12.60 28.66
CA MET A 236 -5.12 -12.97 29.13
C MET A 236 -5.79 -13.84 28.04
N THR A 237 -5.58 -15.15 28.16
CA THR A 237 -6.03 -16.16 27.19
C THR A 237 -7.53 -16.46 27.28
N TYR A 238 -8.16 -16.10 28.38
CA TYR A 238 -9.59 -16.17 28.60
C TYR A 238 -10.05 -14.97 29.42
N ALA A 239 -11.18 -14.38 29.07
CA ALA A 239 -11.91 -13.46 29.92
C ALA A 239 -13.42 -13.61 29.76
N ARG A 240 -14.14 -13.49 30.89
CA ARG A 240 -15.59 -13.24 30.94
C ARG A 240 -15.81 -11.86 31.53
N LEU A 241 -16.56 -11.06 30.79
CA LEU A 241 -16.74 -9.63 31.05
C LEU A 241 -18.23 -9.30 31.10
N ASP A 242 -18.60 -8.39 31.99
CA ASP A 242 -19.93 -7.80 32.07
C ASP A 242 -19.85 -6.32 31.69
N ASP A 243 -21.02 -5.74 31.39
CA ASP A 243 -21.20 -4.35 30.96
C ASP A 243 -20.44 -4.02 29.64
N MET A 244 -20.34 -5.01 28.76
CA MET A 244 -19.61 -4.92 27.51
C MET A 244 -20.46 -4.27 26.41
N ASP A 245 -19.85 -3.41 25.59
CA ASP A 245 -20.46 -2.91 24.37
C ASP A 245 -20.03 -3.73 23.16
N ILE A 246 -21.00 -4.25 22.41
CA ILE A 246 -20.79 -5.03 21.19
C ILE A 246 -21.22 -4.20 20.01
N ARG A 247 -20.46 -4.28 18.92
CA ARG A 247 -20.72 -3.56 17.67
C ARG A 247 -20.78 -4.50 16.49
N SER A 248 -21.63 -4.16 15.54
CA SER A 248 -21.53 -4.67 14.17
C SER A 248 -21.19 -3.51 13.24
N GLU A 249 -20.16 -3.72 12.43
CA GLU A 249 -19.64 -2.73 11.50
C GLU A 249 -19.72 -3.25 10.07
N GLN A 250 -20.24 -2.43 9.18
CA GLN A 250 -20.20 -2.64 7.73
C GLN A 250 -19.46 -1.47 7.11
N ARG A 251 -18.39 -1.77 6.37
CA ARG A 251 -17.61 -0.80 5.62
C ARG A 251 -17.63 -1.13 4.13
N PHE A 252 -17.66 -0.10 3.32
CA PHE A 252 -17.54 -0.21 1.87
C PHE A 252 -16.60 0.86 1.33
N ASP A 253 -15.68 0.44 0.45
CA ASP A 253 -14.74 1.30 -0.25
C ASP A 253 -14.82 1.08 -1.76
N VAL A 254 -14.68 2.16 -2.53
CA VAL A 254 -14.35 2.14 -3.95
C VAL A 254 -12.94 2.66 -4.10
N LEU A 255 -12.08 1.89 -4.75
CA LEU A 255 -10.65 2.18 -4.92
C LEU A 255 -10.32 2.16 -6.41
N GLU A 256 -9.69 3.21 -6.90
CA GLU A 256 -9.31 3.36 -8.30
C GLU A 256 -7.82 3.69 -8.39
N THR A 257 -7.08 2.96 -9.20
CA THR A 257 -5.68 3.27 -9.49
C THR A 257 -5.47 3.32 -11.00
N GLU A 258 -4.95 4.43 -11.49
CA GLU A 258 -4.56 4.58 -12.88
C GLU A 258 -3.06 4.82 -12.96
N PHE A 259 -2.37 4.13 -13.87
CA PHE A 259 -0.97 4.31 -14.16
C PHE A 259 -0.75 4.52 -15.66
N LYS A 260 0.02 5.53 -16.00
CA LYS A 260 0.43 5.87 -17.37
C LYS A 260 1.93 6.06 -17.42
N GLN A 261 2.57 5.50 -18.43
CA GLN A 261 3.99 5.71 -18.66
C GLN A 261 4.28 5.85 -20.14
N MET A 262 5.19 6.75 -20.48
CA MET A 262 5.77 6.89 -21.79
C MET A 262 7.28 7.06 -21.68
N THR A 263 8.03 6.29 -22.48
CA THR A 263 9.48 6.41 -22.57
C THR A 263 9.90 6.51 -24.03
N PHE A 264 10.89 7.36 -24.29
CA PHE A 264 11.56 7.43 -25.57
C PHE A 264 13.05 7.20 -25.37
N ALA A 265 13.58 6.19 -26.05
CA ALA A 265 14.98 5.80 -25.98
C ALA A 265 15.64 5.91 -27.36
N VAL A 266 16.90 6.31 -27.34
CA VAL A 266 17.79 6.36 -28.52
C VAL A 266 19.06 5.59 -28.20
N GLU A 267 19.34 4.56 -28.97
CA GLU A 267 20.62 3.85 -28.96
C GLU A 267 21.37 4.19 -30.25
N HIS A 268 22.64 4.55 -30.14
CA HIS A 268 23.46 4.88 -31.29
C HIS A 268 24.89 4.35 -31.16
N GLU A 269 25.37 3.68 -32.19
CA GLU A 269 26.75 3.23 -32.32
C GLU A 269 27.52 4.19 -33.20
N PHE A 270 28.31 5.13 -32.58
CA PHE A 270 29.15 6.05 -33.34
C PHE A 270 30.31 5.35 -34.05
N SER A 271 30.74 4.23 -33.49
CA SER A 271 31.75 3.34 -34.03
C SER A 271 31.65 1.98 -33.32
N ASP A 272 32.43 0.99 -33.78
CA ASP A 272 32.55 -0.31 -33.13
C ASP A 272 32.94 -0.24 -31.64
N ARG A 273 33.49 0.94 -31.22
CA ARG A 273 33.99 1.14 -29.84
C ARG A 273 33.18 2.13 -29.03
N LEU A 274 32.40 3.01 -29.64
CA LEU A 274 31.69 4.08 -28.92
C LEU A 274 30.19 3.96 -29.13
N ARG A 275 29.48 3.69 -28.05
CA ARG A 275 28.01 3.57 -27.99
C ARG A 275 27.41 4.67 -27.10
N PHE A 276 26.22 5.11 -27.46
CA PHE A 276 25.40 6.07 -26.75
C PHE A 276 24.02 5.47 -26.48
N ASN A 277 23.51 5.69 -25.26
CA ASN A 277 22.14 5.40 -24.87
C ASN A 277 21.54 6.64 -24.22
N GLY A 278 20.49 7.19 -24.80
CA GLY A 278 19.69 8.28 -24.26
C GLY A 278 18.28 7.79 -23.93
N LEU A 279 17.73 8.25 -22.82
CA LEU A 279 16.38 7.94 -22.38
C LEU A 279 15.73 9.18 -21.80
N ILE A 280 14.50 9.45 -22.22
CA ILE A 280 13.59 10.38 -21.55
C ILE A 280 12.27 9.66 -21.28
N GLY A 281 11.65 9.98 -20.14
CA GLY A 281 10.39 9.33 -19.81
C GLY A 281 9.61 10.04 -18.71
N ARG A 282 8.31 9.75 -18.70
CA ARG A 282 7.37 10.21 -17.70
C ARG A 282 6.43 9.08 -17.30
N ALA A 283 6.24 8.94 -15.99
CA ALA A 283 5.28 8.02 -15.38
C ALA A 283 4.35 8.81 -14.46
N GLU A 284 3.07 8.51 -14.52
CA GLU A 284 2.02 9.12 -13.69
C GLU A 284 1.21 8.00 -13.04
N SER A 285 0.95 8.13 -11.73
CA SER A 285 0.08 7.23 -10.98
C SER A 285 -0.91 8.05 -10.18
N SER A 286 -2.20 7.86 -10.42
CA SER A 286 -3.28 8.47 -9.67
C SER A 286 -4.04 7.39 -8.91
N PHE A 287 -4.17 7.57 -7.60
CA PHE A 287 -5.00 6.74 -6.74
C PHE A 287 -6.15 7.57 -6.17
N GLY A 288 -7.36 7.03 -6.26
CA GLY A 288 -8.57 7.56 -5.64
C GLY A 288 -9.26 6.52 -4.76
N ASN A 289 -9.72 6.96 -3.58
CA ASN A 289 -10.76 6.32 -2.80
C ASN A 289 -11.90 7.35 -2.65
N PRO A 290 -12.73 7.55 -3.69
CA PRO A 290 -13.78 8.54 -3.68
C PRO A 290 -14.93 8.18 -2.73
N VAL A 291 -15.07 6.91 -2.41
CA VAL A 291 -16.10 6.39 -1.50
C VAL A 291 -15.43 5.50 -0.46
N GLN A 292 -15.43 5.96 0.77
CA GLN A 292 -15.17 5.17 1.96
C GLN A 292 -16.27 5.46 2.96
N VAL A 293 -17.10 4.48 3.25
CA VAL A 293 -18.18 4.59 4.23
C VAL A 293 -18.13 3.44 5.21
N SER A 294 -18.32 3.73 6.50
CA SER A 294 -18.51 2.72 7.55
C SER A 294 -19.73 3.08 8.37
N ALA A 295 -20.67 2.17 8.48
CA ALA A 295 -21.80 2.26 9.40
C ALA A 295 -21.61 1.28 10.56
N ILE A 296 -21.89 1.73 11.77
CA ILE A 296 -21.71 0.96 13.01
C ILE A 296 -23.00 1.04 13.81
N ILE A 297 -23.50 -0.13 14.20
CA ILE A 297 -24.62 -0.30 15.14
C ILE A 297 -24.13 -0.95 16.42
N ASP A 298 -24.83 -0.72 17.52
CA ASP A 298 -24.37 -1.11 18.85
C ASP A 298 -25.41 -1.93 19.62
N ARG A 299 -24.90 -2.82 20.46
CA ARG A 299 -25.60 -3.39 21.61
C ARG A 299 -24.80 -3.04 22.84
N GLN A 300 -25.34 -2.17 23.69
CA GLN A 300 -24.66 -1.69 24.90
C GLN A 300 -25.03 -2.54 26.12
N ASN A 301 -24.14 -2.53 27.11
CA ASN A 301 -24.34 -3.11 28.45
C ASN A 301 -24.64 -4.63 28.39
N VAL A 302 -23.82 -5.38 27.71
CA VAL A 302 -23.96 -6.83 27.59
C VAL A 302 -23.22 -7.51 28.74
N ASP A 303 -23.92 -8.36 29.48
CA ASP A 303 -23.36 -9.23 30.49
C ASP A 303 -23.02 -10.61 29.91
N GLY A 304 -21.96 -11.23 30.44
CA GLY A 304 -21.55 -12.58 30.07
C GLY A 304 -20.83 -12.69 28.74
N TYR A 305 -20.37 -11.58 28.13
CA TYR A 305 -19.44 -11.64 27.01
C TYR A 305 -18.17 -12.41 27.42
N SER A 306 -17.65 -13.27 26.53
CA SER A 306 -16.37 -13.93 26.80
C SER A 306 -15.60 -14.25 25.53
N TYR A 307 -14.29 -14.28 25.64
CA TYR A 307 -13.40 -14.86 24.63
C TYR A 307 -12.49 -15.92 25.26
N ASP A 308 -12.11 -16.94 24.46
CA ASP A 308 -11.30 -18.06 24.92
C ASP A 308 -10.30 -18.51 23.83
N PHE A 309 -9.02 -18.25 24.07
CA PHE A 309 -7.91 -18.64 23.20
C PHE A 309 -7.21 -19.94 23.64
N ARG A 310 -7.66 -20.57 24.73
CA ARG A 310 -6.94 -21.71 25.34
C ARG A 310 -6.91 -22.93 24.44
N GLU A 311 -7.95 -23.17 23.65
CA GLU A 311 -8.00 -24.28 22.70
C GLU A 311 -7.43 -23.91 21.32
N ASN A 312 -7.68 -22.69 20.84
CA ASN A 312 -7.19 -22.21 19.56
C ASN A 312 -6.70 -20.76 19.67
N ARG A 313 -5.39 -20.56 19.56
CA ARG A 313 -4.78 -19.23 19.67
C ARG A 313 -5.04 -18.31 18.45
N ASN A 314 -5.40 -18.88 17.30
CA ASN A 314 -5.63 -18.10 16.08
C ASN A 314 -7.11 -17.76 15.88
N LEU A 315 -8.01 -18.60 16.41
CA LEU A 315 -9.45 -18.47 16.27
C LEU A 315 -10.14 -18.78 17.61
N PRO A 316 -10.28 -17.76 18.50
CA PRO A 316 -10.84 -17.96 19.81
C PRO A 316 -12.34 -18.25 19.75
N ALA A 317 -12.85 -19.00 20.72
CA ALA A 317 -14.27 -19.06 20.98
C ALA A 317 -14.74 -17.73 21.57
N ILE A 318 -15.79 -17.13 20.97
CA ILE A 318 -16.40 -15.89 21.47
C ILE A 318 -17.87 -16.14 21.76
N ASN A 319 -18.27 -15.88 23.02
CA ASN A 319 -19.66 -15.76 23.41
C ASN A 319 -20.05 -14.28 23.46
N TRP A 320 -21.03 -13.88 22.70
CA TRP A 320 -21.44 -12.48 22.58
C TRP A 320 -22.40 -12.01 23.68
N GLY A 321 -22.93 -12.92 24.50
CA GLY A 321 -23.82 -12.62 25.63
C GLY A 321 -25.29 -12.36 25.24
N PHE A 322 -25.62 -12.32 23.94
CA PHE A 322 -26.98 -12.14 23.43
C PHE A 322 -27.15 -12.77 22.04
N ASP A 323 -28.37 -12.81 21.53
CA ASP A 323 -28.64 -13.28 20.16
C ASP A 323 -28.24 -12.21 19.12
N VAL A 324 -27.06 -12.39 18.52
CA VAL A 324 -26.51 -11.47 17.51
C VAL A 324 -27.26 -11.50 16.18
N THR A 325 -28.21 -12.44 16.00
CA THR A 325 -29.00 -12.59 14.76
C THR A 325 -30.38 -11.91 14.85
N ASP A 326 -30.78 -11.42 16.03
CA ASP A 326 -32.04 -10.72 16.22
C ASP A 326 -31.86 -9.19 16.06
N PRO A 327 -32.41 -8.55 15.01
CA PRO A 327 -32.28 -7.12 14.82
C PRO A 327 -32.85 -6.28 15.97
N ALA A 328 -33.83 -6.80 16.73
CA ALA A 328 -34.42 -6.12 17.88
C ALA A 328 -33.44 -5.98 19.08
N GLN A 329 -32.34 -6.73 19.08
CA GLN A 329 -31.28 -6.64 20.08
C GLN A 329 -30.28 -5.52 19.80
N TRP A 330 -30.28 -4.98 18.60
CA TRP A 330 -29.36 -3.92 18.17
C TRP A 330 -30.00 -2.53 18.23
N SER A 331 -29.17 -1.50 18.24
CA SER A 331 -29.63 -0.10 18.27
C SER A 331 -28.69 0.82 17.52
N ILE A 332 -29.23 1.94 17.05
CA ILE A 332 -28.45 3.11 16.66
C ILE A 332 -28.52 4.10 17.80
N VAL A 333 -27.41 4.26 18.51
CA VAL A 333 -27.24 5.25 19.58
C VAL A 333 -26.94 6.58 18.90
N GLY A 334 -27.85 7.52 19.00
CA GLY A 334 -27.78 8.80 18.29
C GLY A 334 -26.56 9.65 18.63
N PRO A 335 -26.31 10.74 17.89
CA PRO A 335 -25.07 11.52 17.93
C PRO A 335 -24.89 12.37 19.19
N THR A 336 -25.94 12.50 19.99
CA THR A 336 -25.95 13.26 21.24
C THR A 336 -26.01 12.30 22.43
N GLY A 337 -25.17 12.53 23.45
CA GLY A 337 -25.14 11.71 24.65
C GLY A 337 -23.74 11.20 25.00
N ALA A 338 -23.69 10.27 25.95
CA ALA A 338 -22.43 9.64 26.36
C ALA A 338 -21.88 8.71 25.29
N GLN A 339 -20.57 8.52 25.30
CA GLN A 339 -19.90 7.49 24.49
C GLN A 339 -20.12 6.09 25.09
N PRO A 340 -20.04 5.01 24.30
CA PRO A 340 -19.88 5.03 22.84
C PRO A 340 -21.18 5.35 22.12
N ARG A 341 -21.06 5.89 20.90
CA ARG A 341 -22.17 6.19 20.01
C ARG A 341 -22.04 5.42 18.72
N SER A 342 -23.17 5.08 18.10
CA SER A 342 -23.16 4.52 16.76
C SER A 342 -22.56 5.51 15.77
N GLU A 343 -21.88 5.02 14.76
CA GLU A 343 -21.11 5.86 13.85
C GLU A 343 -21.54 5.64 12.40
N LEU A 344 -21.54 6.73 11.66
CA LEU A 344 -21.49 6.73 10.20
C LEU A 344 -20.29 7.56 9.78
N ARG A 345 -19.24 6.89 9.33
CA ARG A 345 -18.03 7.55 8.84
C ARG A 345 -18.07 7.61 7.33
N SER A 346 -17.74 8.78 6.76
CA SER A 346 -17.54 8.92 5.33
C SER A 346 -16.30 9.74 5.06
N SER A 347 -15.49 9.30 4.11
CA SER A 347 -14.27 10.00 3.70
C SER A 347 -13.96 9.74 2.22
N ALA A 348 -13.12 10.62 1.66
CA ALA A 348 -12.51 10.43 0.35
C ALA A 348 -11.02 10.78 0.44
N ASN A 349 -10.18 10.00 -0.24
CA ASN A 349 -8.73 10.17 -0.24
C ASN A 349 -8.17 10.05 -1.65
N PHE A 350 -7.17 10.89 -1.97
CA PHE A 350 -6.52 10.91 -3.27
C PHE A 350 -5.01 11.03 -3.11
N GLN A 351 -4.27 10.37 -4.02
CA GLN A 351 -2.82 10.40 -4.08
C GLN A 351 -2.38 10.42 -5.54
N ASP A 352 -1.63 11.43 -5.93
CA ASP A 352 -1.05 11.55 -7.27
C ASP A 352 0.48 11.52 -7.16
N ASN A 353 1.12 10.77 -8.05
CA ASN A 353 2.56 10.71 -8.17
C ASN A 353 2.96 10.89 -9.63
N VAL A 354 3.93 11.76 -9.88
CA VAL A 354 4.49 12.00 -11.21
C VAL A 354 6.00 11.82 -11.13
N TYR A 355 6.56 11.11 -12.09
CA TYR A 355 7.97 10.87 -12.22
C TYR A 355 8.45 11.21 -13.62
N THR A 356 9.39 12.13 -13.73
CA THR A 356 10.00 12.54 -15.00
C THR A 356 11.50 12.29 -14.94
N THR A 357 12.08 11.70 -15.97
CA THR A 357 13.52 11.43 -16.04
C THR A 357 14.10 11.71 -17.41
N GLY A 358 15.37 12.08 -17.42
CA GLY A 358 16.23 12.13 -18.59
C GLY A 358 17.60 11.58 -18.26
N GLU A 359 18.13 10.71 -19.12
CA GLU A 359 19.45 10.07 -18.98
C GLU A 359 20.23 10.10 -20.29
N ALA A 360 21.54 10.24 -20.19
CA ALA A 360 22.46 10.12 -21.31
C ALA A 360 23.70 9.34 -20.85
N ASN A 361 23.95 8.21 -21.50
CA ASN A 361 24.99 7.26 -21.14
C ASN A 361 25.90 6.96 -22.34
N PHE A 362 27.19 6.88 -22.10
CA PHE A 362 28.20 6.51 -23.08
C PHE A 362 28.96 5.28 -22.60
N ALA A 363 29.29 4.40 -23.54
CA ALA A 363 30.17 3.27 -23.33
C ALA A 363 31.29 3.27 -24.39
N PHE A 364 32.55 3.27 -23.95
CA PHE A 364 33.73 3.26 -24.82
C PHE A 364 34.57 2.02 -24.57
N GLU A 365 34.69 1.16 -25.59
CA GLU A 365 35.54 -0.03 -25.58
C GLU A 365 37.00 0.36 -25.78
N LEU A 366 37.73 0.51 -24.66
CA LEU A 366 39.18 0.82 -24.69
C LEU A 366 39.98 -0.34 -25.29
N SER A 367 39.54 -1.58 -25.02
CA SER A 367 40.03 -2.82 -25.62
C SER A 367 38.93 -3.88 -25.56
N GLU A 368 39.10 -5.04 -26.21
CA GLU A 368 38.19 -6.21 -26.13
C GLU A 368 37.93 -6.68 -24.69
N ARG A 369 38.75 -6.25 -23.73
CA ARG A 369 38.69 -6.68 -22.33
C ARG A 369 38.31 -5.59 -21.36
N LEU A 370 38.21 -4.35 -21.80
CA LEU A 370 37.96 -3.18 -20.93
C LEU A 370 37.05 -2.17 -21.61
N THR A 371 35.90 -1.91 -20.96
CA THR A 371 34.91 -0.91 -21.36
C THR A 371 34.80 0.16 -20.28
N LEU A 372 34.93 1.42 -20.68
CA LEU A 372 34.68 2.58 -19.82
C LEU A 372 33.25 3.08 -20.07
N LYS A 373 32.50 3.34 -19.01
CA LYS A 373 31.17 3.89 -19.06
C LYS A 373 31.09 5.18 -18.28
N ALA A 374 30.32 6.14 -18.77
CA ALA A 374 29.98 7.37 -18.07
C ALA A 374 28.56 7.80 -18.44
N GLY A 375 27.87 8.43 -17.51
CA GLY A 375 26.53 8.92 -17.76
C GLY A 375 26.11 10.01 -16.81
N VAL A 376 25.08 10.73 -17.23
CA VAL A 376 24.40 11.77 -16.44
C VAL A 376 22.91 11.53 -16.45
N SER A 377 22.24 11.92 -15.36
CA SER A 377 20.79 11.79 -15.21
C SER A 377 20.21 12.97 -14.46
N ARG A 378 19.00 13.38 -14.82
CA ARG A 378 18.16 14.28 -14.05
C ARG A 378 16.76 13.69 -13.94
N LYS A 379 16.23 13.68 -12.75
CA LYS A 379 14.89 13.18 -12.46
C LYS A 379 14.16 14.09 -11.49
N GLU A 380 12.86 14.12 -11.64
CA GLU A 380 11.94 14.85 -10.78
C GLU A 380 10.81 13.93 -10.37
N TYR A 381 10.55 13.89 -9.10
CA TYR A 381 9.45 13.16 -8.50
C TYR A 381 8.55 14.14 -7.77
N GLU A 382 7.29 14.17 -8.17
CA GLU A 382 6.24 14.96 -7.54
C GLU A 382 5.22 14.03 -6.90
N SER A 383 4.84 14.31 -5.67
CA SER A 383 3.83 13.54 -4.93
C SER A 383 2.88 14.50 -4.24
N SER A 384 1.56 14.32 -4.46
CA SER A 384 0.54 15.10 -3.79
C SER A 384 -0.55 14.23 -3.21
N SER A 385 -1.09 14.62 -2.05
CA SER A 385 -2.21 13.92 -1.42
C SER A 385 -3.28 14.90 -0.92
N ARG A 386 -4.54 14.43 -0.94
CA ARG A 386 -5.71 15.18 -0.48
C ARG A 386 -6.65 14.24 0.26
N ALA A 387 -7.30 14.75 1.31
CA ALA A 387 -8.29 13.99 2.07
C ALA A 387 -9.49 14.86 2.44
N PHE A 388 -10.64 14.23 2.43
CA PHE A 388 -11.92 14.81 2.83
C PHE A 388 -12.62 13.85 3.78
N ALA A 389 -13.29 14.35 4.79
CA ALA A 389 -14.07 13.53 5.71
C ALA A 389 -15.24 14.33 6.29
N ARG A 390 -16.21 13.62 6.84
CA ARG A 390 -17.23 14.25 7.67
C ARG A 390 -16.61 14.93 8.89
N LEU A 391 -17.22 16.03 9.34
CA LEU A 391 -16.78 16.74 10.55
C LEU A 391 -17.03 15.96 11.84
N ALA A 392 -18.09 15.16 11.86
CA ALA A 392 -18.47 14.33 13.00
C ALA A 392 -18.94 12.95 12.53
N ASN A 393 -18.50 11.91 13.23
CA ASN A 393 -18.80 10.51 12.85
C ASN A 393 -20.11 9.96 13.46
N GLY A 394 -20.74 10.67 14.40
CA GLY A 394 -21.98 10.18 15.01
C GLY A 394 -23.07 9.91 13.97
N ALA A 395 -23.73 8.75 14.05
CA ALA A 395 -24.85 8.42 13.19
C ALA A 395 -26.11 9.22 13.58
N PRO A 396 -26.95 9.66 12.63
CA PRO A 396 -28.26 10.21 12.97
C PRO A 396 -29.13 9.17 13.66
N ALA A 397 -30.07 9.63 14.48
CA ALA A 397 -31.11 8.75 14.98
C ALA A 397 -32.01 8.26 13.82
N LEU A 398 -32.59 7.08 13.97
CA LEU A 398 -33.60 6.60 13.00
C LEU A 398 -34.85 7.48 13.07
N PRO A 399 -35.46 7.81 11.93
CA PRO A 399 -36.74 8.50 11.89
C PRO A 399 -37.86 7.71 12.56
N ALA A 400 -38.90 8.41 13.02
CA ALA A 400 -40.04 7.75 13.61
C ALA A 400 -40.70 6.74 12.65
N GLY A 401 -40.91 5.51 13.13
CA GLY A 401 -41.52 4.42 12.36
C GLY A 401 -40.48 3.56 11.61
N VAL A 402 -39.21 3.93 11.58
CA VAL A 402 -38.12 3.08 11.06
C VAL A 402 -37.52 2.27 12.20
N THR A 403 -37.43 0.96 12.02
CA THR A 403 -36.87 0.00 12.99
C THR A 403 -35.49 -0.47 12.58
N MET A 404 -34.79 -1.17 13.48
CA MET A 404 -33.50 -1.78 13.14
C MET A 404 -33.63 -2.81 12.02
N ALA A 405 -34.75 -3.55 11.95
CA ALA A 405 -34.99 -4.52 10.89
C ALA A 405 -35.11 -3.89 9.48
N ASP A 406 -35.46 -2.60 9.41
CA ASP A 406 -35.58 -1.87 8.12
C ASP A 406 -34.24 -1.38 7.59
N VAL A 407 -33.18 -1.35 8.40
CA VAL A 407 -31.86 -0.75 8.09
C VAL A 407 -30.68 -1.71 8.32
N THR A 408 -30.98 -2.97 8.53
CA THR A 408 -29.98 -4.02 8.75
C THR A 408 -30.31 -5.26 7.95
N ASP A 409 -29.33 -6.06 7.63
CA ASP A 409 -29.48 -7.38 7.05
C ASP A 409 -28.74 -8.45 7.87
N LEU A 410 -29.06 -9.72 7.62
CA LEU A 410 -28.43 -10.86 8.27
C LEU A 410 -27.25 -11.36 7.42
N ARG A 411 -26.03 -11.11 7.89
CA ARG A 411 -24.86 -11.82 7.35
C ARG A 411 -24.90 -13.28 7.75
N THR A 412 -24.70 -14.17 6.79
CA THR A 412 -24.69 -15.62 7.01
C THR A 412 -23.42 -16.27 6.43
N GLY A 413 -23.12 -17.49 6.85
CA GLY A 413 -22.08 -18.32 6.24
C GLY A 413 -20.64 -17.99 6.66
N PHE A 414 -20.44 -17.20 7.73
CA PHE A 414 -19.10 -16.96 8.26
C PHE A 414 -18.45 -18.26 8.72
N GLY A 415 -17.21 -18.45 8.35
CA GLY A 415 -16.38 -19.55 8.82
C GLY A 415 -16.68 -20.90 8.17
N LYS A 416 -17.35 -20.94 7.01
CA LYS A 416 -17.66 -22.18 6.29
C LYS A 416 -16.43 -23.07 6.08
N ASN A 417 -15.25 -22.47 5.85
CA ASN A 417 -13.98 -23.15 5.62
C ASN A 417 -12.98 -22.98 6.77
N LEU A 418 -13.44 -22.51 7.93
CA LEU A 418 -12.65 -22.38 9.14
C LEU A 418 -13.01 -23.48 10.15
N ASP A 419 -12.02 -23.92 10.93
CA ASP A 419 -12.24 -24.79 12.07
C ASP A 419 -12.74 -23.95 13.26
N LEU A 420 -14.01 -23.53 13.18
CA LEU A 420 -14.64 -22.69 14.20
C LEU A 420 -14.81 -23.44 15.50
N PRO A 421 -14.53 -22.80 16.65
CA PRO A 421 -14.89 -23.35 17.94
C PRO A 421 -16.37 -23.61 18.08
N ALA A 422 -16.73 -24.61 18.89
CA ALA A 422 -18.12 -24.96 19.15
C ALA A 422 -18.91 -23.76 19.71
N GLY A 423 -20.04 -23.43 19.10
CA GLY A 423 -20.89 -22.30 19.50
C GLY A 423 -20.44 -20.94 18.96
N ALA A 424 -19.41 -20.88 18.13
CA ALA A 424 -19.03 -19.64 17.47
C ALA A 424 -20.18 -19.12 16.57
N ALA A 425 -20.35 -17.79 16.53
CA ALA A 425 -21.34 -17.17 15.66
C ALA A 425 -20.93 -17.33 14.18
N THR A 426 -21.83 -17.90 13.38
CA THR A 426 -21.67 -18.04 11.93
C THR A 426 -22.55 -17.06 11.15
N SER A 427 -23.38 -16.30 11.87
CA SER A 427 -24.29 -15.30 11.33
C SER A 427 -24.51 -14.20 12.35
N TRP A 428 -24.70 -12.97 11.88
CA TRP A 428 -25.04 -11.82 12.73
C TRP A 428 -25.66 -10.69 11.93
N ILE A 429 -26.38 -9.80 12.60
CA ILE A 429 -26.94 -8.59 12.03
C ILE A 429 -25.83 -7.60 11.69
N ARG A 430 -25.87 -7.02 10.49
CA ARG A 430 -24.99 -5.93 10.06
C ARG A 430 -25.78 -4.75 9.51
N PRO A 431 -25.22 -3.51 9.51
CA PRO A 431 -25.82 -2.38 8.83
C PRO A 431 -26.01 -2.65 7.33
N ASP A 432 -27.21 -2.36 6.82
CA ASP A 432 -27.48 -2.30 5.38
C ASP A 432 -27.21 -0.87 4.88
N LEU A 433 -26.10 -0.68 4.16
CA LEU A 433 -25.68 0.64 3.68
C LEU A 433 -26.65 1.26 2.67
N GLU A 434 -27.35 0.46 1.87
CA GLU A 434 -28.31 0.98 0.89
C GLU A 434 -29.64 1.35 1.55
N ALA A 435 -30.11 0.57 2.53
CA ALA A 435 -31.24 0.94 3.35
C ALA A 435 -30.96 2.20 4.17
N LEU A 436 -29.78 2.31 4.79
CA LEU A 436 -29.35 3.52 5.50
C LEU A 436 -29.22 4.72 4.55
N GLN A 437 -28.77 4.53 3.31
CA GLN A 437 -28.77 5.58 2.28
C GLN A 437 -30.19 6.09 2.01
N THR A 438 -31.13 5.17 1.90
CA THR A 438 -32.55 5.52 1.66
C THR A 438 -33.14 6.33 2.82
N VAL A 439 -32.75 6.00 4.05
CA VAL A 439 -33.29 6.64 5.27
C VAL A 439 -32.63 7.97 5.57
N TRP A 440 -31.30 8.09 5.37
CA TRP A 440 -30.52 9.26 5.77
C TRP A 440 -30.05 10.14 4.63
N ASP A 441 -30.07 9.64 3.39
CA ASP A 441 -29.48 10.30 2.20
C ASP A 441 -28.00 10.73 2.43
N TYR A 442 -27.22 9.87 3.09
CA TYR A 442 -25.87 10.21 3.54
C TYR A 442 -24.86 10.45 2.39
N ARG A 443 -25.21 10.07 1.15
CA ARG A 443 -24.39 10.33 -0.05
C ARG A 443 -24.67 11.71 -0.67
N CYS A 444 -25.58 12.50 -0.13
CA CYS A 444 -25.94 13.82 -0.69
C CYS A 444 -24.80 14.84 -0.65
N ASN A 445 -23.76 14.60 0.14
CA ASN A 445 -22.70 15.58 0.44
C ASN A 445 -23.27 16.94 0.90
N CYS A 446 -24.27 16.89 1.72
CA CYS A 446 -25.05 18.05 2.20
C CYS A 446 -25.25 17.96 3.71
N ASP A 447 -25.77 19.06 4.33
CA ASP A 447 -26.28 19.10 5.70
C ASP A 447 -27.81 18.97 5.64
N THR A 448 -28.36 17.89 6.20
CA THR A 448 -29.80 17.63 6.24
C THR A 448 -30.52 18.38 7.35
N GLY A 449 -29.77 19.06 8.23
CA GLY A 449 -30.30 19.84 9.36
C GLY A 449 -30.74 19.02 10.58
N VAL A 450 -30.61 17.67 10.53
CA VAL A 450 -30.84 16.81 11.70
C VAL A 450 -29.56 16.56 12.47
N ALA A 451 -29.65 16.28 13.75
CA ALA A 451 -28.46 15.97 14.56
C ALA A 451 -27.72 14.74 14.00
N GLY A 452 -26.43 14.87 13.70
CA GLY A 452 -25.65 13.86 13.02
C GLY A 452 -25.86 13.77 11.50
N GLY A 453 -26.67 14.65 10.91
CA GLY A 453 -27.02 14.65 9.48
C GLY A 453 -26.19 15.60 8.61
N ASP A 454 -25.07 16.11 9.10
CA ASP A 454 -24.09 16.79 8.25
C ASP A 454 -23.19 15.75 7.55
N PHE A 455 -23.49 15.49 6.29
CA PHE A 455 -22.81 14.49 5.47
C PHE A 455 -21.77 15.10 4.51
N ARG A 456 -21.50 16.41 4.65
CA ARG A 456 -20.49 17.06 3.80
C ARG A 456 -19.10 16.48 4.05
N LEU A 457 -18.40 16.20 2.95
CA LEU A 457 -17.00 15.81 2.97
C LEU A 457 -16.15 17.10 2.91
N VAL A 458 -15.53 17.44 4.03
CA VAL A 458 -14.80 18.69 4.22
C VAL A 458 -13.30 18.41 4.31
N GLY A 459 -12.51 19.17 3.56
CA GLY A 459 -11.04 19.12 3.56
C GLY A 459 -10.42 20.31 4.27
N LEU A 460 -9.48 21.00 3.62
CA LEU A 460 -8.75 22.15 4.18
C LEU A 460 -9.66 23.30 4.65
N ASN A 461 -10.85 23.41 4.08
CA ASN A 461 -11.78 24.51 4.38
C ASN A 461 -12.65 24.27 5.63
N GLY A 462 -12.18 23.48 6.59
CA GLY A 462 -12.89 23.35 7.84
C GLY A 462 -12.83 22.03 8.58
N ASN A 463 -12.11 21.00 8.07
CA ASN A 463 -11.95 19.76 8.81
C ASN A 463 -10.50 19.54 9.28
N PRO A 464 -10.16 19.89 10.53
CA PRO A 464 -8.81 19.76 11.06
C PRO A 464 -8.24 18.33 11.03
N SER A 465 -9.09 17.30 11.04
CA SER A 465 -8.65 15.90 10.99
C SER A 465 -8.04 15.50 9.63
N THR A 466 -8.32 16.28 8.58
CA THR A 466 -7.81 16.03 7.23
C THR A 466 -6.56 16.82 6.87
N TYR A 467 -6.23 17.89 7.60
CA TYR A 467 -5.16 18.82 7.23
C TYR A 467 -3.81 18.13 7.02
N GLY A 468 -3.43 17.24 7.92
CA GLY A 468 -2.19 16.49 7.81
C GLY A 468 -2.08 15.55 6.61
N ASN A 469 -3.16 15.33 5.86
CA ASN A 469 -3.20 14.53 4.64
C ASN A 469 -3.15 15.38 3.35
N TRP A 470 -3.12 16.70 3.47
CA TRP A 470 -2.88 17.60 2.35
C TRP A 470 -1.39 17.92 2.29
N ARG A 471 -0.72 17.31 1.34
CA ARG A 471 0.74 17.32 1.23
C ARG A 471 1.16 17.39 -0.22
N GLU A 472 2.26 18.09 -0.46
CA GLU A 472 2.95 18.13 -1.75
C GLU A 472 4.45 18.00 -1.49
N VAL A 473 5.12 17.14 -2.23
CA VAL A 473 6.58 16.98 -2.16
C VAL A 473 7.12 16.89 -3.57
N THR A 474 8.10 17.72 -3.86
CA THR A 474 8.90 17.66 -5.09
C THR A 474 10.33 17.29 -4.72
N GLU A 475 10.87 16.26 -5.37
CA GLU A 475 12.24 15.81 -5.20
C GLU A 475 12.95 15.81 -6.55
N THR A 476 13.94 16.67 -6.70
CA THR A 476 14.80 16.74 -7.89
C THR A 476 16.13 16.06 -7.60
N VAL A 477 16.53 15.12 -8.45
CA VAL A 477 17.79 14.40 -8.34
C VAL A 477 18.61 14.60 -9.61
N THR A 478 19.81 15.13 -9.46
CA THR A 478 20.79 15.24 -10.54
C THR A 478 22.00 14.37 -10.20
N GLY A 479 22.40 13.51 -11.13
CA GLY A 479 23.48 12.55 -10.88
C GLY A 479 24.36 12.31 -12.10
N GLY A 480 25.52 11.75 -11.82
CA GLY A 480 26.44 11.27 -12.84
C GLY A 480 27.28 10.11 -12.33
N PHE A 481 27.79 9.29 -13.23
CA PHE A 481 28.62 8.16 -12.87
C PHE A 481 29.76 7.97 -13.86
N VAL A 482 30.82 7.30 -13.36
CA VAL A 482 31.87 6.68 -14.18
C VAL A 482 32.09 5.25 -13.70
N GLN A 483 32.30 4.32 -14.64
CA GLN A 483 32.49 2.91 -14.37
C GLN A 483 33.45 2.28 -15.37
N ALA A 484 34.25 1.33 -14.92
CA ALA A 484 35.06 0.46 -15.76
C ALA A 484 34.57 -0.99 -15.61
N ASP A 485 34.23 -1.61 -16.74
CA ASP A 485 33.86 -3.04 -16.83
C ASP A 485 35.04 -3.79 -17.44
N TRP A 486 35.36 -4.96 -16.88
CA TRP A 486 36.45 -5.80 -17.41
C TRP A 486 36.02 -7.26 -17.55
N ASN A 487 36.68 -7.93 -18.52
CA ASN A 487 36.63 -9.37 -18.73
C ASN A 487 38.05 -9.85 -19.00
N LEU A 488 38.75 -10.32 -17.96
CA LEU A 488 40.14 -10.66 -17.95
C LEU A 488 40.35 -12.14 -17.74
N GLU A 489 41.53 -12.62 -18.13
CA GLU A 489 42.07 -13.90 -17.71
C GLU A 489 43.22 -13.66 -16.73
N ILE A 490 43.07 -14.08 -15.48
CA ILE A 490 44.08 -13.91 -14.42
C ILE A 490 44.51 -15.30 -13.96
N MET A 491 45.78 -15.64 -14.15
CA MET A 491 46.35 -16.97 -13.84
C MET A 491 45.59 -18.15 -14.51
N GLY A 492 45.07 -17.92 -15.72
CA GLY A 492 44.29 -18.90 -16.44
C GLY A 492 42.81 -19.04 -16.01
N LEU A 493 42.35 -18.15 -15.11
CA LEU A 493 40.97 -18.12 -14.65
C LEU A 493 40.22 -16.93 -15.26
N PRO A 494 38.99 -17.13 -15.78
CA PRO A 494 38.11 -16.04 -16.19
C PRO A 494 37.70 -15.16 -15.00
N VAL A 495 37.98 -13.87 -15.08
CA VAL A 495 37.65 -12.88 -14.06
C VAL A 495 36.93 -11.71 -14.72
N ARG A 496 35.67 -11.51 -14.41
CA ARG A 496 34.86 -10.39 -14.90
C ARG A 496 34.35 -9.53 -13.76
N GLY A 497 34.14 -8.26 -14.02
CA GLY A 497 33.62 -7.38 -13.00
C GLY A 497 33.49 -5.94 -13.45
N ASN A 498 33.12 -5.10 -12.50
CA ASN A 498 33.08 -3.66 -12.67
C ASN A 498 33.52 -2.94 -11.39
N VAL A 499 34.02 -1.73 -11.55
CA VAL A 499 34.26 -0.76 -10.48
C VAL A 499 33.79 0.59 -10.96
N GLY A 500 33.11 1.33 -10.09
CA GLY A 500 32.67 2.67 -10.46
C GLY A 500 32.28 3.51 -9.27
N VAL A 501 31.93 4.74 -9.55
CA VAL A 501 31.40 5.70 -8.58
C VAL A 501 30.28 6.50 -9.21
N ARG A 502 29.21 6.68 -8.44
CA ARG A 502 28.09 7.56 -8.77
C ARG A 502 28.05 8.70 -7.77
N GLN A 503 27.89 9.93 -8.26
CA GLN A 503 27.65 11.13 -7.47
C GLN A 503 26.25 11.60 -7.76
N VAL A 504 25.48 11.91 -6.69
CA VAL A 504 24.11 12.41 -6.81
C VAL A 504 23.89 13.59 -5.87
N LYS A 505 23.16 14.59 -6.36
CA LYS A 505 22.60 15.70 -5.59
C LYS A 505 21.08 15.55 -5.57
N THR A 506 20.49 15.64 -4.40
CA THR A 506 19.03 15.60 -4.20
C THR A 506 18.57 16.92 -3.59
N GLU A 507 17.58 17.54 -4.18
CA GLU A 507 16.89 18.74 -3.70
C GLU A 507 15.44 18.35 -3.39
N VAL A 508 14.95 18.74 -2.21
CA VAL A 508 13.61 18.39 -1.72
C VAL A 508 12.86 19.66 -1.37
N GLU A 509 11.65 19.80 -1.87
CA GLU A 509 10.69 20.83 -1.47
C GLU A 509 9.43 20.15 -0.94
N ALA A 510 8.92 20.62 0.21
CA ALA A 510 7.74 20.03 0.85
C ALA A 510 6.77 21.14 1.30
N LEU A 511 5.48 20.92 1.04
CA LEU A 511 4.36 21.73 1.52
C LEU A 511 3.36 20.81 2.22
N GLY A 512 2.84 21.26 3.35
CA GLY A 512 1.73 20.63 4.03
C GLY A 512 0.94 21.62 4.87
N TYR A 513 -0.06 21.15 5.61
CA TYR A 513 -0.95 22.02 6.39
C TYR A 513 -1.05 21.52 7.82
N SER A 514 -0.71 22.38 8.77
CA SER A 514 -0.85 22.14 10.20
C SER A 514 -2.15 22.77 10.73
N ASN A 515 -2.71 22.12 11.75
CA ASN A 515 -3.86 22.71 12.47
C ASN A 515 -3.37 23.71 13.50
N VAL A 516 -3.61 25.00 13.26
CA VAL A 516 -3.30 26.07 14.22
C VAL A 516 -4.61 26.76 14.62
N GLY A 517 -5.10 26.47 15.83
CA GLY A 517 -6.34 27.05 16.32
C GLY A 517 -7.58 26.71 15.47
N GLY A 518 -7.65 25.55 14.86
CA GLY A 518 -8.74 25.13 13.98
C GLY A 518 -8.57 25.55 12.51
N VAL A 519 -7.51 26.30 12.18
CA VAL A 519 -7.26 26.82 10.83
C VAL A 519 -6.14 26.04 10.16
N ALA A 520 -6.37 25.67 8.89
CA ALA A 520 -5.33 25.06 8.05
C ALA A 520 -4.25 26.10 7.75
N THR A 521 -3.08 25.92 8.33
CA THR A 521 -1.94 26.82 8.15
C THR A 521 -0.87 26.12 7.31
N PRO A 522 -0.48 26.67 6.15
CA PRO A 522 0.55 26.06 5.31
C PRO A 522 1.91 26.11 6.01
N VAL A 523 2.65 25.00 5.88
CA VAL A 523 4.03 24.87 6.33
C VAL A 523 4.87 24.34 5.19
N THR A 524 6.01 24.96 4.92
CA THR A 524 6.91 24.58 3.84
C THR A 524 8.28 24.23 4.40
N GLY A 525 9.01 23.40 3.69
CA GLY A 525 10.39 23.07 4.00
C GLY A 525 11.18 22.77 2.73
N GLN A 526 12.48 23.01 2.78
CA GLN A 526 13.42 22.70 1.70
C GLN A 526 14.67 22.06 2.29
N ASN A 527 15.25 21.13 1.55
CA ASN A 527 16.51 20.49 1.93
C ASN A 527 17.32 20.10 0.68
N GLU A 528 18.62 20.04 0.81
CA GLU A 528 19.50 19.47 -0.22
C GLU A 528 20.61 18.64 0.42
N TYR A 529 21.00 17.56 -0.27
CA TYR A 529 22.11 16.72 0.16
C TYR A 529 22.78 16.04 -1.03
N GLU A 530 24.02 15.60 -0.80
CA GLU A 530 24.82 14.91 -1.80
C GLU A 530 25.32 13.55 -1.29
N ASP A 531 25.38 12.59 -2.20
CA ASP A 531 25.90 11.25 -1.92
C ASP A 531 26.90 10.79 -2.97
N THR A 532 28.03 10.25 -2.49
CA THR A 532 29.05 9.56 -3.30
C THR A 532 28.91 8.06 -3.03
N LEU A 533 28.64 7.29 -4.08
CA LEU A 533 28.24 5.88 -4.04
C LEU A 533 29.23 5.03 -4.87
N PRO A 534 30.36 4.61 -4.29
CA PRO A 534 31.29 3.68 -4.92
C PRO A 534 30.72 2.27 -4.94
N SER A 535 31.05 1.49 -5.99
CA SER A 535 30.68 0.09 -6.14
C SER A 535 31.79 -0.73 -6.80
N LEU A 536 31.88 -2.00 -6.43
CA LEU A 536 32.77 -3.01 -6.98
C LEU A 536 32.02 -4.35 -7.07
N ASN A 537 32.04 -4.98 -8.24
CA ASN A 537 31.58 -6.34 -8.43
C ASN A 537 32.65 -7.15 -9.13
N VAL A 538 32.91 -8.38 -8.66
CA VAL A 538 33.86 -9.31 -9.22
C VAL A 538 33.22 -10.69 -9.30
N ALA A 539 33.35 -11.35 -10.45
CA ALA A 539 32.99 -12.77 -10.61
C ALA A 539 34.20 -13.52 -11.13
N ILE A 540 34.51 -14.64 -10.50
CA ILE A 540 35.64 -15.53 -10.83
C ILE A 540 35.08 -16.90 -11.13
N GLU A 541 35.57 -17.56 -12.17
CA GLU A 541 35.24 -18.95 -12.54
C GLU A 541 36.45 -19.85 -12.25
N PRO A 542 36.57 -20.38 -11.01
CA PRO A 542 37.73 -21.20 -10.62
C PRO A 542 37.81 -22.54 -11.32
N MET A 543 36.70 -23.07 -11.79
CA MET A 543 36.54 -24.31 -12.53
C MET A 543 35.24 -24.23 -13.33
N GLU A 544 35.07 -25.16 -14.27
CA GLU A 544 33.85 -25.32 -15.07
C GLU A 544 32.61 -25.39 -14.15
N ASP A 545 31.54 -24.69 -14.49
CA ASP A 545 30.27 -24.63 -13.79
C ASP A 545 30.31 -23.99 -12.36
N LEU A 546 31.47 -23.53 -11.87
CA LEU A 546 31.59 -22.90 -10.57
C LEU A 546 31.87 -21.39 -10.70
N ILE A 547 30.97 -20.56 -10.18
CA ILE A 547 31.12 -19.11 -10.17
C ILE A 547 31.15 -18.61 -8.74
N VAL A 548 32.18 -17.87 -8.38
CA VAL A 548 32.28 -17.14 -7.11
C VAL A 548 32.12 -15.65 -7.39
N ARG A 549 31.13 -15.01 -6.77
CA ARG A 549 30.86 -13.58 -6.92
C ARG A 549 31.11 -12.84 -5.63
N PHE A 550 31.73 -11.68 -5.74
CA PHE A 550 31.90 -10.74 -4.64
C PHE A 550 31.38 -9.36 -5.08
N GLY A 551 30.55 -8.74 -4.24
CA GLY A 551 30.05 -7.37 -4.41
C GLY A 551 30.38 -6.53 -3.18
N ALA A 552 30.75 -5.26 -3.39
CA ALA A 552 30.90 -4.27 -2.33
C ALA A 552 30.42 -2.91 -2.82
N ALA A 553 29.52 -2.27 -2.08
CA ALA A 553 28.98 -0.97 -2.46
C ALA A 553 28.62 -0.09 -1.25
N LYS A 554 28.63 1.22 -1.45
CA LYS A 554 27.87 2.16 -0.62
C LYS A 554 26.55 2.44 -1.33
N VAL A 555 25.45 2.21 -0.63
CA VAL A 555 24.08 2.37 -1.15
C VAL A 555 23.28 3.31 -0.26
N MET A 556 22.20 3.86 -0.82
CA MET A 556 21.29 4.75 -0.08
C MET A 556 19.82 4.42 -0.38
N SER A 557 18.95 4.80 0.55
CA SER A 557 17.49 4.83 0.35
C SER A 557 16.93 6.10 0.94
N ARG A 558 16.13 6.81 0.17
CA ARG A 558 15.52 8.08 0.58
C ARG A 558 14.44 7.87 1.64
N PRO A 559 14.21 8.85 2.53
CA PRO A 559 13.14 8.81 3.52
C PRO A 559 11.75 8.63 2.87
N PRO A 560 10.77 8.09 3.60
CA PRO A 560 9.38 8.09 3.14
C PRO A 560 8.90 9.51 2.86
N VAL A 561 8.18 9.71 1.76
CA VAL A 561 7.69 11.03 1.32
C VAL A 561 6.86 11.71 2.41
N THR A 562 6.03 10.94 3.10
CA THR A 562 5.17 11.44 4.19
C THR A 562 5.94 11.98 5.39
N SER A 563 7.17 11.50 5.60
CA SER A 563 8.03 11.94 6.71
C SER A 563 8.78 13.25 6.41
N LEU A 564 8.85 13.66 5.14
CA LEU A 564 9.54 14.88 4.71
C LEU A 564 8.69 16.15 4.92
N VAL A 565 7.37 16.01 4.99
CA VAL A 565 6.47 17.17 5.09
C VAL A 565 6.40 17.66 6.54
N PRO A 566 6.79 18.91 6.84
CA PRO A 566 6.92 19.43 8.21
C PRO A 566 5.55 19.76 8.86
N VAL A 567 4.58 18.88 8.73
CA VAL A 567 3.25 19.03 9.33
C VAL A 567 3.29 18.58 10.78
N PHE A 568 2.84 19.45 11.65
CA PHE A 568 2.67 19.15 13.07
C PHE A 568 1.27 18.58 13.32
N ALA A 569 1.22 17.38 13.86
CA ALA A 569 -0.01 16.71 14.27
C ALA A 569 0.01 16.46 15.80
N LEU A 570 -0.97 16.99 16.50
CA LEU A 570 -1.24 16.69 17.89
C LEU A 570 -2.30 15.60 17.97
N SER A 571 -1.99 14.49 18.59
CA SER A 571 -2.95 13.49 19.03
C SER A 571 -3.07 13.55 20.53
N ALA A 572 -4.18 14.08 21.02
CA ALA A 572 -4.57 13.95 22.42
C ALA A 572 -5.17 12.55 22.60
N VAL A 573 -4.40 11.64 23.19
CA VAL A 573 -4.86 10.27 23.46
C VAL A 573 -5.69 10.24 24.74
N ASN A 574 -5.31 11.03 25.74
CA ASN A 574 -6.03 11.29 26.98
C ASN A 574 -5.42 12.51 27.71
N ALA A 575 -5.98 12.87 28.86
CA ALA A 575 -5.47 14.00 29.66
C ALA A 575 -4.01 13.85 30.13
N SER A 576 -3.47 12.63 30.15
CA SER A 576 -2.12 12.29 30.61
C SER A 576 -1.16 11.84 29.50
N SER A 577 -1.64 11.66 28.25
CA SER A 577 -0.84 11.14 27.13
C SER A 577 -1.16 11.90 25.85
N ASN A 578 -0.44 12.99 25.64
CA ASN A 578 -0.47 13.73 24.37
C ASN A 578 0.75 13.32 23.54
N THR A 579 0.53 12.91 22.31
CA THR A 579 1.60 12.67 21.35
C THR A 579 1.63 13.77 20.31
N ALA A 580 2.83 14.24 19.99
CA ALA A 580 3.08 15.14 18.87
C ALA A 580 3.91 14.41 17.83
N SER A 581 3.49 14.44 16.59
CA SER A 581 4.29 13.98 15.46
C SER A 581 4.57 15.16 14.52
N LEU A 582 5.80 15.23 14.05
CA LEU A 582 6.25 16.24 13.11
C LEU A 582 7.05 15.55 12.00
N GLY A 583 6.69 15.84 10.75
CA GLY A 583 7.59 15.51 9.64
C GLY A 583 8.80 16.43 9.63
N ASN A 584 9.89 15.98 9.04
CA ASN A 584 11.13 16.76 8.95
C ASN A 584 11.71 16.66 7.55
N VAL A 585 11.75 17.80 6.84
CA VAL A 585 12.34 17.89 5.51
C VAL A 585 13.86 17.63 5.52
N GLU A 586 14.52 17.88 6.66
CA GLU A 586 15.97 17.69 6.84
C GLU A 586 16.37 16.22 7.10
N LEU A 587 15.43 15.28 6.99
CA LEU A 587 15.74 13.85 7.12
C LEU A 587 16.75 13.44 6.05
N GLU A 588 17.84 12.85 6.52
CA GLU A 588 18.85 12.28 5.65
C GLU A 588 18.46 10.89 5.15
N PRO A 589 18.95 10.47 3.96
CA PRO A 589 18.75 9.12 3.48
C PRO A 589 19.42 8.08 4.39
N TYR A 590 18.82 6.89 4.43
CA TYR A 590 19.48 5.73 4.98
C TYR A 590 20.67 5.37 4.10
N ARG A 591 21.86 5.28 4.67
CA ARG A 591 23.10 4.92 3.98
C ARG A 591 23.64 3.61 4.54
N ALA A 592 24.00 2.68 3.66
CA ALA A 592 24.58 1.41 4.05
C ALA A 592 25.82 1.07 3.24
N LYS A 593 26.73 0.30 3.84
CA LYS A 593 27.80 -0.41 3.13
C LYS A 593 27.37 -1.86 3.02
N THR A 594 27.28 -2.35 1.78
CA THR A 594 26.90 -3.74 1.50
C THR A 594 28.11 -4.54 1.06
N TYR A 595 28.14 -5.79 1.48
CA TYR A 595 29.13 -6.79 1.08
C TYR A 595 28.39 -8.08 0.79
N ASP A 596 28.50 -8.56 -0.45
CA ASP A 596 27.79 -9.75 -0.92
C ASP A 596 28.82 -10.79 -1.39
N LEU A 597 28.63 -12.04 -1.01
CA LEU A 597 29.41 -13.17 -1.49
C LEU A 597 28.45 -14.28 -1.87
N SER A 598 28.56 -14.77 -3.11
CA SER A 598 27.82 -15.95 -3.56
C SER A 598 28.76 -16.96 -4.22
N VAL A 599 28.42 -18.23 -4.05
CA VAL A 599 29.03 -19.35 -4.72
C VAL A 599 27.94 -20.12 -5.43
N GLU A 600 28.04 -20.22 -6.75
CA GLU A 600 27.02 -20.82 -7.63
C GLU A 600 27.66 -21.97 -8.40
N TYR A 601 27.03 -23.15 -8.36
CA TYR A 601 27.41 -24.31 -9.13
C TYR A 601 26.25 -24.71 -10.05
N TYR A 602 26.54 -24.84 -11.37
CA TYR A 602 25.54 -25.08 -12.41
C TYR A 602 25.58 -26.52 -12.92
#